data_f4aeba05e645845619dabd7102dfbe1e
#
_entry.id   f4aeba05e645845619dabd7102dfbe1e
#
_cell.length_a   1.000
_cell.length_b   1.000
_cell.length_c   1.000
_cell.angle_alpha   90.00
_cell.angle_beta   90.00
_cell.angle_gamma   90.00
#
_symmetry.space_group_name_H-M   'P 1'
#
loop_
_entity.id
_entity.type
_entity.pdbx_description
1 polymer ?
#
loop_
_entity_poly.entity_id
_entity_poly.type
_entity_poly.pdbx_seq_one_letter_code
_entity_poly.pdbx_strand_id
1 'polypeptide(L)'
;MEKHEHVHEEKSKYEVALSKYNTNLNDDEVKAKVAELIEKKVPENNTEEVKKFLFNCIDLTTLNCTDSDESVMKFTEKVNQFDDEFPDLKNVAAICVYPNFAEVVKNTLDVDGINIACVSAGFPSSQTFIEVKIAETAMALMEGANEIDIVISVGKFLSGDYETMCDEIQELKDT
;
A
#
# COMPACT_ATOMS: atom_id res chain seq x y z
N MET A 1 25.93 37.55 33.71
CA MET A 1 26.38 37.03 32.39
C MET A 1 26.00 35.56 32.35
N GLU A 2 24.77 35.26 31.92
CA GLU A 2 24.31 33.89 31.73
C GLU A 2 24.87 33.39 30.42
N LYS A 3 25.63 32.31 30.47
CA LYS A 3 26.07 31.57 29.28
C LYS A 3 24.88 30.76 28.78
N HIS A 4 24.27 31.14 27.67
CA HIS A 4 23.41 30.25 26.89
C HIS A 4 24.32 29.15 26.34
N GLU A 5 24.25 27.96 26.93
CA GLU A 5 24.74 26.75 26.31
C GLU A 5 23.83 26.46 25.10
N HIS A 6 24.38 26.59 23.90
CA HIS A 6 23.75 26.05 22.68
C HIS A 6 23.82 24.52 22.81
N VAL A 7 22.69 23.93 23.20
CA VAL A 7 22.49 22.50 23.02
C VAL A 7 22.41 22.28 21.50
N HIS A 8 23.45 21.70 20.93
CA HIS A 8 23.35 21.15 19.57
C HIS A 8 22.37 19.97 19.65
N GLU A 9 21.12 20.16 19.28
CA GLU A 9 20.22 19.05 19.01
C GLU A 9 20.85 18.23 17.86
N GLU A 10 21.30 17.02 18.18
CA GLU A 10 21.72 16.07 17.14
C GLU A 10 20.52 15.75 16.26
N LYS A 11 20.70 15.95 14.95
CA LYS A 11 19.65 15.62 13.97
C LYS A 11 19.32 14.13 14.05
N SER A 12 18.04 13.81 14.01
CA SER A 12 17.61 12.41 13.96
C SER A 12 18.15 11.70 12.70
N LYS A 13 18.23 10.36 12.73
CA LYS A 13 18.65 9.57 11.56
C LYS A 13 17.76 9.85 10.33
N TYR A 14 16.50 10.20 10.54
CA TYR A 14 15.54 10.53 9.50
C TYR A 14 15.77 11.92 8.89
N GLU A 15 16.06 12.92 9.71
CA GLU A 15 16.44 14.25 9.22
C GLU A 15 17.74 14.21 8.41
N VAL A 16 18.70 13.39 8.85
CA VAL A 16 19.95 13.15 8.10
C VAL A 16 19.63 12.46 6.76
N ALA A 17 18.73 11.47 6.72
CA ALA A 17 18.34 10.80 5.50
C ALA A 17 17.63 11.75 4.52
N LEU A 18 16.67 12.54 5.01
CA LEU A 18 15.92 13.51 4.19
C LEU A 18 16.82 14.63 3.65
N SER A 19 17.85 15.04 4.40
CA SER A 19 18.79 16.09 3.95
C SER A 19 19.57 15.75 2.68
N LYS A 20 19.58 14.48 2.26
CA LYS A 20 20.20 14.01 1.02
C LYS A 20 19.35 14.29 -0.24
N TYR A 21 18.11 14.67 -0.07
CA TYR A 21 17.15 14.88 -1.15
C TYR A 21 16.66 16.34 -1.17
N ASN A 22 16.32 16.84 -2.35
CA ASN A 22 15.63 18.11 -2.46
C ASN A 22 14.15 17.92 -2.05
N THR A 23 13.80 18.38 -0.87
CA THR A 23 12.42 18.33 -0.35
C THR A 23 11.64 19.62 -0.64
N ASN A 24 12.28 20.64 -1.24
CA ASN A 24 11.65 21.91 -1.58
C ASN A 24 11.25 21.95 -3.06
N LEU A 25 10.40 21.01 -3.46
CA LEU A 25 9.83 20.94 -4.81
C LEU A 25 8.54 21.78 -4.87
N ASN A 26 8.31 22.42 -6.02
CA ASN A 26 7.05 23.05 -6.33
C ASN A 26 6.26 22.27 -7.40
N ASP A 27 4.97 22.56 -7.52
CA ASP A 27 4.07 21.83 -8.42
C ASP A 27 4.48 21.93 -9.90
N ASP A 28 5.03 23.08 -10.32
CA ASP A 28 5.44 23.28 -11.71
C ASP A 28 6.68 22.45 -12.06
N GLU A 29 7.64 22.32 -11.14
CA GLU A 29 8.81 21.44 -11.31
C GLU A 29 8.39 19.98 -11.37
N VAL A 30 7.45 19.55 -10.53
CA VAL A 30 6.91 18.19 -10.54
C VAL A 30 6.18 17.92 -11.85
N LYS A 31 5.31 18.83 -12.31
CA LYS A 31 4.60 18.72 -13.60
C LYS A 31 5.57 18.59 -14.78
N ALA A 32 6.64 19.42 -14.79
CA ALA A 32 7.62 19.39 -15.86
C ALA A 32 8.36 18.04 -15.91
N LYS A 33 8.77 17.50 -14.77
CA LYS A 33 9.41 16.18 -14.68
C LYS A 33 8.48 15.04 -15.08
N VAL A 34 7.20 15.10 -14.67
CA VAL A 34 6.19 14.12 -15.09
C VAL A 34 5.97 14.16 -16.59
N ALA A 35 5.86 15.36 -17.20
CA ALA A 35 5.72 15.52 -18.65
C ALA A 35 6.92 14.93 -19.40
N GLU A 36 8.15 15.17 -18.94
CA GLU A 36 9.36 14.61 -19.50
C GLU A 36 9.38 13.06 -19.42
N LEU A 37 8.98 12.49 -18.29
CA LEU A 37 8.87 11.05 -18.12
C LEU A 37 7.86 10.43 -19.08
N ILE A 38 6.67 11.05 -19.19
CA ILE A 38 5.61 10.60 -20.09
C ILE A 38 6.11 10.62 -21.54
N GLU A 39 6.70 11.74 -21.97
CA GLU A 39 7.19 11.88 -23.36
C GLU A 39 8.25 10.84 -23.70
N LYS A 40 9.18 10.54 -22.78
CA LYS A 40 10.27 9.61 -23.01
C LYS A 40 9.86 8.15 -22.85
N LYS A 41 9.07 7.84 -21.80
CA LYS A 41 8.87 6.45 -21.37
C LYS A 41 7.59 5.81 -21.89
N VAL A 42 6.54 6.57 -22.11
CA VAL A 42 5.29 6.00 -22.62
C VAL A 42 5.44 5.39 -24.03
N PRO A 43 6.10 6.03 -25.01
CA PRO A 43 6.29 5.41 -26.31
C PRO A 43 7.08 4.10 -26.26
N GLU A 44 8.09 4.01 -25.38
CA GLU A 44 8.91 2.80 -25.22
C GLU A 44 8.13 1.65 -24.57
N ASN A 45 7.18 1.96 -23.65
CA ASN A 45 6.47 1.01 -22.83
C ASN A 45 5.02 0.73 -23.29
N ASN A 46 4.52 1.41 -24.31
CA ASN A 46 3.17 1.20 -24.82
C ASN A 46 3.12 0.00 -25.79
N THR A 47 3.53 -1.16 -25.33
CA THR A 47 3.54 -2.42 -26.05
C THR A 47 2.55 -3.42 -25.46
N GLU A 48 2.13 -4.40 -26.24
CA GLU A 48 1.27 -5.50 -25.79
C GLU A 48 1.91 -6.27 -24.62
N GLU A 49 3.21 -6.52 -24.70
CA GLU A 49 3.95 -7.25 -23.67
C GLU A 49 3.94 -6.50 -22.33
N VAL A 50 4.22 -5.19 -22.35
CA VAL A 50 4.20 -4.35 -21.14
C VAL A 50 2.78 -4.25 -20.58
N LYS A 51 1.74 -4.15 -21.42
CA LYS A 51 0.35 -4.13 -20.95
C LYS A 51 -0.04 -5.44 -20.26
N LYS A 52 0.35 -6.59 -20.83
CA LYS A 52 0.14 -7.90 -20.18
C LYS A 52 0.88 -8.01 -18.85
N PHE A 53 2.11 -7.51 -18.78
CA PHE A 53 2.87 -7.45 -17.54
C PHE A 53 2.20 -6.55 -16.51
N LEU A 54 1.76 -5.35 -16.89
CA LEU A 54 1.05 -4.43 -16.00
C LEU A 54 -0.27 -4.99 -15.49
N PHE A 55 -0.99 -5.76 -16.31
CA PHE A 55 -2.19 -6.45 -15.86
C PHE A 55 -1.90 -7.42 -14.71
N ASN A 56 -0.81 -8.18 -14.82
CA ASN A 56 -0.36 -9.08 -13.75
C ASN A 56 0.26 -8.35 -12.53
N CYS A 57 0.35 -7.03 -12.54
CA CYS A 57 0.77 -6.22 -11.39
C CYS A 57 -0.42 -5.55 -10.68
N ILE A 58 -1.65 -5.84 -11.10
CA ILE A 58 -2.85 -5.22 -10.53
C ILE A 58 -3.23 -5.93 -9.23
N ASP A 59 -3.39 -5.17 -8.16
CA ASP A 59 -4.15 -5.58 -6.99
C ASP A 59 -5.62 -5.20 -7.23
N LEU A 60 -6.42 -6.19 -7.62
CA LEU A 60 -7.82 -5.98 -7.92
C LEU A 60 -8.59 -5.69 -6.63
N THR A 61 -9.06 -4.46 -6.50
CA THR A 61 -9.46 -3.88 -5.22
C THR A 61 -10.96 -3.60 -5.14
N THR A 62 -11.59 -3.99 -4.02
CA THR A 62 -12.88 -3.50 -3.59
C THR A 62 -12.82 -3.04 -2.14
N LEU A 63 -13.10 -1.75 -1.91
CA LEU A 63 -13.05 -1.09 -0.61
C LEU A 63 -14.28 -0.18 -0.42
N ASN A 64 -15.44 -0.67 -0.83
CA ASN A 64 -16.68 0.04 -0.67
C ASN A 64 -17.25 -0.18 0.73
N CYS A 65 -17.81 0.84 1.34
CA CYS A 65 -18.50 0.69 2.64
C CYS A 65 -19.77 -0.19 2.55
N THR A 66 -20.18 -0.57 1.35
CA THR A 66 -21.32 -1.45 1.05
C THR A 66 -20.90 -2.88 0.71
N ASP A 67 -19.61 -3.20 0.75
CA ASP A 67 -19.15 -4.56 0.50
C ASP A 67 -19.71 -5.52 1.55
N SER A 68 -20.03 -6.72 1.09
CA SER A 68 -20.59 -7.82 1.89
C SER A 68 -19.93 -9.13 1.46
N ASP A 69 -20.05 -10.18 2.27
CA ASP A 69 -19.53 -11.51 1.94
C ASP A 69 -19.99 -11.96 0.56
N GLU A 70 -21.26 -11.76 0.23
CA GLU A 70 -21.81 -12.11 -1.08
C GLU A 70 -21.18 -11.30 -2.21
N SER A 71 -20.97 -9.99 -2.04
CA SER A 71 -20.37 -9.15 -3.08
C SER A 71 -18.89 -9.47 -3.28
N VAL A 72 -18.16 -9.74 -2.20
CA VAL A 72 -16.73 -10.11 -2.26
C VAL A 72 -16.57 -11.52 -2.84
N MET A 73 -17.43 -12.48 -2.48
CA MET A 73 -17.44 -13.80 -3.11
C MET A 73 -17.62 -13.71 -4.63
N LYS A 74 -18.65 -12.97 -5.10
CA LYS A 74 -18.88 -12.75 -6.54
C LYS A 74 -17.74 -12.02 -7.23
N PHE A 75 -17.06 -11.14 -6.51
CA PHE A 75 -15.88 -10.42 -7.01
C PHE A 75 -14.71 -11.39 -7.22
N THR A 76 -14.47 -12.29 -6.26
CA THR A 76 -13.42 -13.32 -6.31
C THR A 76 -13.71 -14.38 -7.39
N GLU A 77 -14.98 -14.78 -7.56
CA GLU A 77 -15.39 -15.73 -8.62
C GLU A 77 -15.04 -15.23 -10.02
N LYS A 78 -15.08 -13.90 -10.26
CA LYS A 78 -14.65 -13.33 -11.55
C LYS A 78 -13.16 -13.52 -11.80
N VAL A 79 -12.36 -13.52 -10.74
CA VAL A 79 -10.91 -13.76 -10.82
C VAL A 79 -10.67 -15.24 -11.16
N ASN A 80 -11.42 -16.17 -10.56
CA ASN A 80 -11.36 -17.59 -10.90
C ASN A 80 -11.72 -17.84 -12.37
N GLN A 81 -12.80 -17.22 -12.85
CA GLN A 81 -13.27 -17.36 -14.24
C GLN A 81 -12.30 -16.79 -15.27
N PHE A 82 -11.46 -15.83 -14.88
CA PHE A 82 -10.51 -15.18 -15.79
C PHE A 82 -9.51 -16.16 -16.40
N ASP A 83 -9.01 -17.11 -15.65
CA ASP A 83 -8.04 -18.10 -16.14
C ASP A 83 -8.66 -19.03 -17.21
N ASP A 84 -9.94 -19.36 -17.07
CA ASP A 84 -10.68 -20.15 -18.04
C ASP A 84 -10.98 -19.34 -19.32
N GLU A 85 -11.32 -18.06 -19.18
CA GLU A 85 -11.66 -17.18 -20.30
C GLU A 85 -10.43 -16.69 -21.07
N PHE A 86 -9.27 -16.53 -20.38
CA PHE A 86 -8.05 -15.95 -20.93
C PHE A 86 -6.81 -16.78 -20.60
N PRO A 87 -6.72 -18.04 -21.01
CA PRO A 87 -5.65 -18.96 -20.60
C PRO A 87 -4.24 -18.54 -21.03
N ASP A 88 -4.11 -17.62 -21.98
CA ASP A 88 -2.83 -17.07 -22.45
C ASP A 88 -2.37 -15.81 -21.69
N LEU A 89 -3.17 -15.35 -20.73
CA LEU A 89 -2.87 -14.17 -19.90
C LEU A 89 -2.66 -14.60 -18.46
N LYS A 90 -1.64 -14.04 -17.83
CA LYS A 90 -1.51 -14.13 -16.37
C LYS A 90 -2.58 -13.29 -15.71
N ASN A 91 -3.18 -13.83 -14.65
CA ASN A 91 -4.19 -13.15 -13.85
C ASN A 91 -3.59 -11.96 -13.07
N VAL A 92 -4.42 -11.26 -12.32
CA VAL A 92 -4.02 -10.16 -11.42
C VAL A 92 -3.04 -10.64 -10.34
N ALA A 93 -2.28 -9.73 -9.72
CA ALA A 93 -1.32 -10.05 -8.68
C ALA A 93 -2.00 -10.42 -7.37
N ALA A 94 -3.03 -9.67 -7.00
CA ALA A 94 -3.75 -9.85 -5.74
C ALA A 94 -5.23 -9.46 -5.86
N ILE A 95 -6.02 -9.91 -4.89
CA ILE A 95 -7.33 -9.36 -4.55
C ILE A 95 -7.15 -8.57 -3.26
N CYS A 96 -7.46 -7.26 -3.30
CA CYS A 96 -7.35 -6.38 -2.14
C CYS A 96 -8.74 -6.03 -1.58
N VAL A 97 -8.92 -6.28 -0.28
CA VAL A 97 -10.19 -6.11 0.44
C VAL A 97 -9.98 -5.52 1.84
N TYR A 98 -11.07 -5.18 2.53
CA TYR A 98 -11.03 -4.96 3.97
C TYR A 98 -10.69 -6.25 4.72
N PRO A 99 -9.98 -6.19 5.87
CA PRO A 99 -9.46 -7.37 6.56
C PRO A 99 -10.53 -8.40 6.96
N ASN A 100 -11.74 -7.95 7.28
CA ASN A 100 -12.86 -8.83 7.61
C ASN A 100 -13.37 -9.69 6.46
N PHE A 101 -12.91 -9.48 5.23
CA PHE A 101 -13.23 -10.30 4.06
C PHE A 101 -12.08 -11.21 3.61
N ALA A 102 -10.96 -11.24 4.32
CA ALA A 102 -9.82 -12.10 3.97
C ALA A 102 -10.23 -13.59 3.88
N GLU A 103 -10.99 -14.08 4.88
CA GLU A 103 -11.49 -15.46 4.90
C GLU A 103 -12.45 -15.74 3.74
N VAL A 104 -13.30 -14.79 3.36
CA VAL A 104 -14.21 -14.94 2.22
C VAL A 104 -13.43 -15.12 0.92
N VAL A 105 -12.41 -14.28 0.68
CA VAL A 105 -11.54 -14.42 -0.48
C VAL A 105 -10.80 -15.75 -0.46
N LYS A 106 -10.18 -16.11 0.67
CA LYS A 106 -9.45 -17.36 0.86
C LYS A 106 -10.28 -18.60 0.54
N ASN A 107 -11.54 -18.60 0.98
CA ASN A 107 -12.45 -19.74 0.80
C ASN A 107 -13.07 -19.80 -0.60
N THR A 108 -13.01 -18.70 -1.36
CA THR A 108 -13.61 -18.61 -2.70
C THR A 108 -12.58 -18.70 -3.82
N LEU A 109 -11.33 -18.29 -3.56
CA LEU A 109 -10.26 -18.25 -4.56
C LEU A 109 -9.79 -19.68 -4.89
N ASP A 110 -9.99 -20.10 -6.13
CA ASP A 110 -9.67 -21.46 -6.62
C ASP A 110 -8.42 -21.49 -7.53
N VAL A 111 -7.88 -20.31 -7.90
CA VAL A 111 -6.71 -20.22 -8.79
C VAL A 111 -5.44 -19.94 -8.00
N ASP A 112 -4.32 -20.50 -8.47
CA ASP A 112 -3.01 -20.34 -7.83
C ASP A 112 -2.31 -19.04 -8.22
N GLY A 113 -1.43 -18.57 -7.34
CA GLY A 113 -0.50 -17.48 -7.65
C GLY A 113 -1.10 -16.07 -7.52
N ILE A 114 -2.29 -15.94 -6.93
CA ILE A 114 -2.93 -14.67 -6.60
C ILE A 114 -2.87 -14.47 -5.09
N ASN A 115 -2.39 -13.31 -4.68
CA ASN A 115 -2.29 -12.96 -3.27
C ASN A 115 -3.61 -12.41 -2.73
N ILE A 116 -3.76 -12.48 -1.41
CA ILE A 116 -4.86 -11.87 -0.67
C ILE A 116 -4.28 -10.68 0.08
N ALA A 117 -4.52 -9.49 -0.45
CA ALA A 117 -4.11 -8.24 0.17
C ALA A 117 -5.22 -7.68 1.05
N CYS A 118 -4.87 -7.19 2.23
CA CYS A 118 -5.82 -6.51 3.11
C CYS A 118 -5.31 -5.13 3.49
N VAL A 119 -6.18 -4.12 3.39
CA VAL A 119 -5.88 -2.82 3.98
C VAL A 119 -5.83 -2.92 5.50
N SER A 120 -4.93 -2.17 6.14
CA SER A 120 -4.74 -2.20 7.59
C SER A 120 -4.21 -0.87 8.12
N ALA A 121 -3.83 -0.86 9.39
CA ALA A 121 -3.33 0.29 10.13
C ALA A 121 -4.36 1.44 10.27
N GLY A 122 -5.65 1.08 10.43
CA GLY A 122 -6.74 2.02 10.58
C GLY A 122 -7.10 2.74 9.27
N PHE A 123 -7.00 2.01 8.14
CA PHE A 123 -7.37 2.54 6.83
C PHE A 123 -8.81 3.12 6.83
N PRO A 124 -9.08 4.28 6.16
CA PRO A 124 -8.13 5.05 5.33
C PRO A 124 -7.36 6.15 6.06
N SER A 125 -7.64 6.44 7.33
CA SER A 125 -7.11 7.63 8.01
C SER A 125 -5.88 7.40 8.88
N SER A 126 -5.63 6.17 9.29
CA SER A 126 -4.61 5.79 10.27
C SER A 126 -4.75 6.48 11.65
N GLN A 127 -5.92 7.08 11.94
CA GLN A 127 -6.18 7.86 13.15
C GLN A 127 -6.71 6.98 14.29
N THR A 128 -5.90 5.99 14.72
CA THR A 128 -6.20 5.10 15.83
C THR A 128 -4.92 4.73 16.59
N PHE A 129 -5.06 3.95 17.66
CA PHE A 129 -3.95 3.51 18.49
C PHE A 129 -3.11 2.45 17.79
N ILE A 130 -1.80 2.42 18.06
CA ILE A 130 -0.89 1.45 17.45
C ILE A 130 -1.28 0.00 17.79
N GLU A 131 -1.74 -0.25 19.02
CA GLU A 131 -2.19 -1.58 19.43
C GLU A 131 -3.40 -2.08 18.63
N VAL A 132 -4.29 -1.16 18.21
CA VAL A 132 -5.42 -1.49 17.33
C VAL A 132 -4.94 -1.81 15.93
N LYS A 133 -3.98 -1.05 15.40
CA LYS A 133 -3.37 -1.31 14.09
C LYS A 133 -2.67 -2.67 14.03
N ILE A 134 -1.92 -3.00 15.08
CA ILE A 134 -1.26 -4.31 15.24
C ILE A 134 -2.29 -5.44 15.29
N ALA A 135 -3.33 -5.27 16.11
CA ALA A 135 -4.38 -6.29 16.22
C ALA A 135 -5.12 -6.50 14.89
N GLU A 136 -5.45 -5.43 14.16
CA GLU A 136 -6.08 -5.49 12.84
C GLU A 136 -5.20 -6.26 11.84
N THR A 137 -3.89 -5.93 11.78
CA THR A 137 -2.92 -6.61 10.93
C THR A 137 -2.81 -8.10 11.27
N ALA A 138 -2.67 -8.43 12.55
CA ALA A 138 -2.58 -9.82 13.00
C ALA A 138 -3.85 -10.62 12.64
N MET A 139 -5.03 -10.04 12.82
CA MET A 139 -6.28 -10.67 12.45
C MET A 139 -6.41 -10.91 10.96
N ALA A 140 -6.05 -9.92 10.13
CA ALA A 140 -6.05 -10.09 8.67
C ALA A 140 -5.16 -11.27 8.22
N LEU A 141 -3.97 -11.39 8.81
CA LEU A 141 -3.06 -12.52 8.54
C LEU A 141 -3.65 -13.87 8.99
N MET A 142 -4.28 -13.92 10.16
CA MET A 142 -4.93 -15.13 10.67
C MET A 142 -6.09 -15.59 9.78
N GLU A 143 -6.85 -14.66 9.22
CA GLU A 143 -7.97 -14.91 8.31
C GLU A 143 -7.50 -15.27 6.88
N GLY A 144 -6.22 -15.11 6.58
CA GLY A 144 -5.61 -15.63 5.35
C GLY A 144 -5.01 -14.61 4.41
N ALA A 145 -4.94 -13.34 4.81
CA ALA A 145 -4.15 -12.36 4.06
C ALA A 145 -2.67 -12.78 4.04
N ASN A 146 -2.01 -12.60 2.91
CA ASN A 146 -0.57 -12.79 2.75
C ASN A 146 0.15 -11.52 2.27
N GLU A 147 -0.62 -10.45 2.04
CA GLU A 147 -0.14 -9.09 1.81
C GLU A 147 -0.93 -8.11 2.69
N ILE A 148 -0.25 -7.11 3.23
CA ILE A 148 -0.87 -6.10 4.08
C ILE A 148 -0.54 -4.70 3.55
N ASP A 149 -1.59 -3.94 3.21
CA ASP A 149 -1.51 -2.57 2.75
C ASP A 149 -1.74 -1.62 3.92
N ILE A 150 -0.65 -1.10 4.49
CA ILE A 150 -0.74 -0.18 5.63
C ILE A 150 -0.89 1.27 5.19
N VAL A 151 -1.64 2.03 5.96
CA VAL A 151 -1.71 3.49 5.87
C VAL A 151 -0.75 4.11 6.89
N ILE A 152 0.14 4.97 6.42
CA ILE A 152 1.03 5.71 7.32
C ILE A 152 0.26 6.77 8.14
N SER A 153 0.76 7.10 9.32
CA SER A 153 0.25 8.21 10.12
C SER A 153 0.63 9.55 9.47
N VAL A 154 -0.17 10.00 8.50
CA VAL A 154 0.09 11.22 7.69
C VAL A 154 0.28 12.46 8.55
N GLY A 155 -0.49 12.60 9.64
CA GLY A 155 -0.33 13.71 10.59
C GLY A 155 1.05 13.75 11.23
N LYS A 156 1.62 12.59 11.56
CA LYS A 156 2.99 12.46 12.08
C LYS A 156 4.02 12.91 11.04
N PHE A 157 3.88 12.42 9.81
CA PHE A 157 4.73 12.84 8.70
C PHE A 157 4.70 14.35 8.48
N LEU A 158 3.53 14.96 8.42
CA LEU A 158 3.37 16.40 8.17
C LEU A 158 3.86 17.27 9.32
N SER A 159 3.85 16.77 10.55
CA SER A 159 4.40 17.47 11.73
C SER A 159 5.91 17.28 11.90
N GLY A 160 6.55 16.45 11.06
CA GLY A 160 7.97 16.13 11.17
C GLY A 160 8.32 15.05 12.21
N ASP A 161 7.29 14.40 12.78
CA ASP A 161 7.48 13.29 13.73
C ASP A 161 7.73 11.97 12.97
N TYR A 162 8.85 11.95 12.25
CA TYR A 162 9.24 10.81 11.41
C TYR A 162 9.62 9.59 12.26
N GLU A 163 10.11 9.80 13.45
CA GLU A 163 10.53 8.73 14.36
C GLU A 163 9.32 7.89 14.77
N THR A 164 8.29 8.50 15.35
CA THR A 164 7.06 7.78 15.71
C THR A 164 6.41 7.11 14.50
N MET A 165 6.34 7.78 13.34
CA MET A 165 5.77 7.20 12.13
C MET A 165 6.52 5.94 11.68
N CYS A 166 7.86 5.98 11.68
CA CYS A 166 8.67 4.84 11.28
C CYS A 166 8.65 3.70 12.30
N ASP A 167 8.55 4.02 13.58
CA ASP A 167 8.41 3.02 14.65
C ASP A 167 7.06 2.29 14.52
N GLU A 168 5.97 2.99 14.24
CA GLU A 168 4.67 2.38 13.93
C GLU A 168 4.76 1.42 12.73
N ILE A 169 5.43 1.82 11.64
CA ILE A 169 5.63 0.96 10.46
C ILE A 169 6.46 -0.27 10.83
N GLN A 170 7.49 -0.11 11.65
CA GLN A 170 8.33 -1.23 12.09
C GLN A 170 7.53 -2.23 12.92
N GLU A 171 6.73 -1.77 13.88
CA GLU A 171 5.88 -2.65 14.68
C GLU A 171 4.87 -3.43 13.84
N LEU A 172 4.24 -2.77 12.84
CA LEU A 172 3.32 -3.43 11.92
C LEU A 172 4.03 -4.47 11.04
N LYS A 173 5.27 -4.19 10.63
CA LYS A 173 6.07 -5.13 9.85
C LYS A 173 6.52 -6.35 10.64
N ASP A 174 6.73 -6.17 11.94
CA ASP A 174 7.18 -7.24 12.84
C ASP A 174 6.03 -8.14 13.32
N THR A 175 4.78 -7.74 13.06
CA THR A 175 3.56 -8.52 13.32
C THR A 175 3.39 -9.65 12.32
#